data_83986efd07911e07a9a602df792e5302
#
_entry.id   83986efd07911e07a9a602df792e5302
#
_cell.length_a   1.000
_cell.length_b   1.000
_cell.length_c   1.000
_cell.angle_alpha   90.00
_cell.angle_beta   90.00
_cell.angle_gamma   90.00
#
_symmetry.space_group_name_H-M   'P 1'
#
loop_
_entity.id
_entity.type
_entity.pdbx_description
1 polymer ?
#
loop_
_entity_poly.entity_id
_entity_poly.type
_entity_poly.pdbx_seq_one_letter_code
_entity_poly.pdbx_strand_id
1 'polypeptide(L)'
;MNIQIIYSMLSRVLAASGAALLLPLLLSLYERGPILPFLAPMLLSAALSLFLKRKGTSLGSSLTPREGTAITALSWIAVSLLYALPYWVSGSLSPLDSLVESISGLTGTGATVFPDLTRVPASLLFFRSLTHWLGGLGIIVFFVALFPQAGRGTVRMMQTESTGPTSSKALPRIRETARALFAVYAVFTSVCFLSYLLCGLSPLDALNHAFSTIATGGFSTRNESIAYYHDARLEMVIAFFMIISSANFGIYVEAWKRGVSVIWKDTEFRTYLSIVAIATILMTLSLVLQGGASLLPALRETFFHAASISSTTGFVAADFDRWPDFCRFLLLLLI
;
A
#
# COMPACT_ATOMS: atom_id res chain seq x y z
N MET A 1 -24.28 6.61 -20.28
CA MET A 1 -23.05 5.87 -19.88
C MET A 1 -22.58 5.08 -21.10
N ASN A 2 -21.35 5.35 -21.55
CA ASN A 2 -20.81 4.68 -22.73
C ASN A 2 -20.01 3.43 -22.29
N ILE A 3 -20.63 2.25 -22.47
CA ILE A 3 -20.06 0.96 -22.05
C ILE A 3 -18.75 0.66 -22.80
N GLN A 4 -18.59 1.11 -24.02
CA GLN A 4 -17.38 0.86 -24.83
C GLN A 4 -16.15 1.54 -24.24
N ILE A 5 -16.32 2.72 -23.62
CA ILE A 5 -15.24 3.41 -22.89
C ILE A 5 -14.85 2.61 -21.65
N ILE A 6 -15.83 2.08 -20.93
CA ILE A 6 -15.59 1.23 -19.76
C ILE A 6 -14.79 -0.01 -20.16
N TYR A 7 -15.16 -0.69 -21.24
CA TYR A 7 -14.40 -1.84 -21.74
C TYR A 7 -12.96 -1.48 -22.12
N SER A 8 -12.76 -0.34 -22.81
CA SER A 8 -11.42 0.11 -23.19
C SER A 8 -10.53 0.39 -21.97
N MET A 9 -11.08 1.02 -20.93
CA MET A 9 -10.34 1.33 -19.71
C MET A 9 -10.05 0.06 -18.91
N LEU A 10 -11.06 -0.78 -18.68
CA LEU A 10 -10.90 -2.03 -17.94
C LEU A 10 -9.91 -2.98 -18.62
N SER A 11 -9.87 -3.00 -19.97
CA SER A 11 -8.87 -3.79 -20.70
C SER A 11 -7.44 -3.38 -20.37
N ARG A 12 -7.19 -2.07 -20.22
CA ARG A 12 -5.86 -1.54 -19.88
C ARG A 12 -5.49 -1.86 -18.43
N VAL A 13 -6.47 -1.73 -17.51
CA VAL A 13 -6.30 -2.09 -16.11
C VAL A 13 -5.88 -3.56 -15.99
N LEU A 14 -6.65 -4.46 -16.62
CA LEU A 14 -6.32 -5.88 -16.60
C LEU A 14 -4.96 -6.19 -17.23
N ALA A 15 -4.62 -5.57 -18.37
CA ALA A 15 -3.32 -5.75 -18.99
C ALA A 15 -2.17 -5.40 -18.06
N ALA A 16 -2.26 -4.26 -17.39
CA ALA A 16 -1.20 -3.83 -16.48
C ALA A 16 -1.16 -4.66 -15.18
N SER A 17 -2.32 -5.04 -14.63
CA SER A 17 -2.38 -5.94 -13.47
C SER A 17 -1.82 -7.33 -13.80
N GLY A 18 -2.10 -7.86 -15.00
CA GLY A 18 -1.49 -9.09 -15.48
C GLY A 18 0.03 -8.96 -15.67
N ALA A 19 0.49 -7.83 -16.20
CA ALA A 19 1.92 -7.57 -16.35
C ALA A 19 2.67 -7.50 -15.00
N ALA A 20 2.02 -6.97 -13.94
CA ALA A 20 2.61 -6.93 -12.62
C ALA A 20 2.86 -8.33 -12.03
N LEU A 21 2.08 -9.34 -12.41
CA LEU A 21 2.31 -10.75 -12.02
C LEU A 21 3.60 -11.32 -12.58
N LEU A 22 4.23 -10.67 -13.56
CA LEU A 22 5.53 -11.09 -14.08
C LEU A 22 6.61 -11.05 -13.00
N LEU A 23 6.56 -10.09 -12.06
CA LEU A 23 7.56 -9.96 -11.01
C LEU A 23 7.56 -11.17 -10.05
N PRO A 24 6.43 -11.56 -9.42
CA PRO A 24 6.40 -12.75 -8.59
C PRO A 24 6.59 -14.06 -9.40
N LEU A 25 6.21 -14.09 -10.68
CA LEU A 25 6.51 -15.22 -11.56
C LEU A 25 8.03 -15.41 -11.76
N LEU A 26 8.77 -14.34 -12.01
CA LEU A 26 10.23 -14.37 -12.14
C LEU A 26 10.89 -14.82 -10.82
N LEU A 27 10.40 -14.35 -9.69
CA LEU A 27 10.89 -14.81 -8.39
C LEU A 27 10.59 -16.30 -8.19
N SER A 28 9.39 -16.77 -8.53
CA SER A 28 9.03 -18.18 -8.43
C SER A 28 9.92 -19.06 -9.32
N LEU A 29 10.26 -18.61 -10.54
CA LEU A 29 11.20 -19.28 -11.41
C LEU A 29 12.61 -19.36 -10.82
N TYR A 30 13.08 -18.25 -10.21
CA TYR A 30 14.38 -18.19 -9.55
C TYR A 30 14.47 -19.19 -8.38
N GLU A 31 13.41 -19.28 -7.58
CA GLU A 31 13.30 -20.21 -6.44
C GLU A 31 12.98 -21.65 -6.85
N ARG A 32 12.78 -21.92 -8.13
CA ARG A 32 12.30 -23.22 -8.66
C ARG A 32 10.95 -23.64 -8.04
N GLY A 33 10.15 -22.63 -7.70
CA GLY A 33 8.81 -22.78 -7.11
C GLY A 33 7.73 -23.01 -8.17
N PRO A 34 6.46 -23.09 -7.76
CA PRO A 34 5.31 -23.31 -8.66
C PRO A 34 5.06 -22.07 -9.51
N ILE A 35 5.10 -22.21 -10.82
CA ILE A 35 4.88 -21.10 -11.78
C ILE A 35 3.40 -20.89 -12.11
N LEU A 36 2.58 -21.94 -12.01
CA LEU A 36 1.17 -21.93 -12.38
C LEU A 36 0.34 -20.88 -11.63
N PRO A 37 0.56 -20.63 -10.32
CA PRO A 37 -0.18 -19.61 -9.58
C PRO A 37 -0.11 -18.20 -10.17
N PHE A 38 1.00 -17.86 -10.84
CA PHE A 38 1.17 -16.54 -11.46
C PHE A 38 0.92 -16.57 -12.97
N LEU A 39 1.29 -17.65 -13.64
CA LEU A 39 1.13 -17.77 -15.09
C LEU A 39 -0.35 -17.87 -15.51
N ALA A 40 -1.16 -18.65 -14.79
CA ALA A 40 -2.57 -18.83 -15.14
C ALA A 40 -3.36 -17.52 -15.05
N PRO A 41 -3.31 -16.73 -13.93
CA PRO A 41 -4.01 -15.44 -13.88
C PRO A 41 -3.40 -14.40 -14.83
N MET A 42 -2.11 -14.46 -15.14
CA MET A 42 -1.49 -13.59 -16.15
C MET A 42 -2.08 -13.85 -17.55
N LEU A 43 -2.20 -15.11 -17.96
CA LEU A 43 -2.80 -15.50 -19.24
C LEU A 43 -4.30 -15.15 -19.27
N LEU A 44 -5.03 -15.41 -18.19
CA LEU A 44 -6.44 -15.04 -18.07
C LEU A 44 -6.63 -13.52 -18.21
N SER A 45 -5.80 -12.75 -17.54
CA SER A 45 -5.79 -11.29 -17.62
C SER A 45 -5.53 -10.79 -19.04
N ALA A 46 -4.54 -11.38 -19.73
CA ALA A 46 -4.24 -11.06 -21.12
C ALA A 46 -5.43 -11.38 -22.05
N ALA A 47 -6.05 -12.55 -21.90
CA ALA A 47 -7.21 -12.96 -22.68
C ALA A 47 -8.41 -12.02 -22.46
N LEU A 48 -8.74 -11.71 -21.20
CA LEU A 48 -9.82 -10.78 -20.84
C LEU A 48 -9.53 -9.36 -21.36
N SER A 49 -8.30 -8.91 -21.23
CA SER A 49 -7.87 -7.61 -21.75
C SER A 49 -8.06 -7.52 -23.26
N LEU A 50 -7.61 -8.54 -24.03
CA LEU A 50 -7.79 -8.57 -25.48
C LEU A 50 -9.26 -8.63 -25.87
N PHE A 51 -10.07 -9.41 -25.16
CA PHE A 51 -11.52 -9.50 -25.38
C PHE A 51 -12.21 -8.17 -25.19
N LEU A 52 -11.93 -7.48 -24.05
CA LEU A 52 -12.52 -6.17 -23.75
C LEU A 52 -12.01 -5.08 -24.69
N LYS A 53 -10.74 -5.14 -25.10
CA LYS A 53 -10.17 -4.20 -26.07
C LYS A 53 -10.89 -4.27 -27.44
N ARG A 54 -11.29 -5.46 -27.88
CA ARG A 54 -12.04 -5.64 -29.13
C ARG A 54 -13.46 -5.04 -29.07
N LYS A 55 -14.07 -4.97 -27.86
CA LYS A 55 -15.40 -4.40 -27.64
C LYS A 55 -15.37 -2.91 -27.29
N GLY A 56 -14.19 -2.39 -26.92
CA GLY A 56 -14.00 -0.99 -26.56
C GLY A 56 -13.76 -0.10 -27.78
N THR A 57 -14.08 1.19 -27.66
CA THR A 57 -13.74 2.22 -28.65
C THR A 57 -12.52 3.04 -28.21
N SER A 58 -11.88 3.71 -29.17
CA SER A 58 -10.81 4.68 -28.90
C SER A 58 -11.35 5.85 -28.07
N LEU A 59 -10.56 6.31 -27.11
CA LEU A 59 -10.88 7.41 -26.17
C LEU A 59 -10.94 8.77 -26.88
N GLY A 60 -11.97 9.01 -27.68
CA GLY A 60 -12.22 10.31 -28.31
C GLY A 60 -13.17 11.22 -27.53
N SER A 61 -13.89 10.70 -26.53
CA SER A 61 -14.91 11.43 -25.77
C SER A 61 -14.50 11.70 -24.32
N SER A 62 -14.97 12.82 -23.77
CA SER A 62 -14.76 13.15 -22.33
C SER A 62 -15.54 12.17 -21.46
N LEU A 63 -14.89 11.60 -20.44
CA LEU A 63 -15.52 10.75 -19.41
C LEU A 63 -16.48 11.57 -18.54
N THR A 64 -17.66 11.03 -18.33
CA THR A 64 -18.61 11.56 -17.32
C THR A 64 -18.22 11.09 -15.92
N PRO A 65 -18.63 11.79 -14.83
CA PRO A 65 -18.36 11.32 -13.47
C PRO A 65 -18.91 9.91 -13.19
N ARG A 66 -20.09 9.58 -13.73
CA ARG A 66 -20.70 8.26 -13.58
C ARG A 66 -19.86 7.16 -14.23
N GLU A 67 -19.28 7.43 -15.39
CA GLU A 67 -18.38 6.48 -16.07
C GLU A 67 -17.07 6.31 -15.28
N GLY A 68 -16.52 7.40 -14.74
CA GLY A 68 -15.35 7.36 -13.87
C GLY A 68 -15.58 6.45 -12.67
N THR A 69 -16.64 6.67 -11.89
CA THR A 69 -16.97 5.85 -10.72
C THR A 69 -17.19 4.37 -11.10
N ALA A 70 -17.89 4.11 -12.21
CA ALA A 70 -18.12 2.73 -12.66
C ALA A 70 -16.81 2.03 -13.06
N ILE A 71 -15.90 2.73 -13.77
CA ILE A 71 -14.59 2.18 -14.14
C ILE A 71 -13.77 1.87 -12.89
N THR A 72 -13.73 2.78 -11.92
CA THR A 72 -13.02 2.58 -10.65
C THR A 72 -13.56 1.35 -9.93
N ALA A 73 -14.86 1.28 -9.65
CA ALA A 73 -15.46 0.17 -8.93
C ALA A 73 -15.22 -1.18 -9.64
N LEU A 74 -15.45 -1.24 -10.96
CA LEU A 74 -15.24 -2.46 -11.75
C LEU A 74 -13.75 -2.85 -11.81
N SER A 75 -12.83 -1.88 -11.81
CA SER A 75 -11.38 -2.16 -11.77
C SER A 75 -10.98 -2.80 -10.46
N TRP A 76 -11.43 -2.25 -9.32
CA TRP A 76 -11.16 -2.83 -8.00
C TRP A 76 -11.69 -4.27 -7.92
N ILE A 77 -12.94 -4.51 -8.31
CA ILE A 77 -13.54 -5.85 -8.31
C ILE A 77 -12.75 -6.80 -9.22
N ALA A 78 -12.48 -6.39 -10.46
CA ALA A 78 -11.80 -7.24 -11.43
C ALA A 78 -10.37 -7.59 -11.02
N VAL A 79 -9.61 -6.64 -10.47
CA VAL A 79 -8.24 -6.88 -10.01
C VAL A 79 -8.22 -7.71 -8.73
N SER A 80 -9.17 -7.49 -7.80
CA SER A 80 -9.28 -8.33 -6.60
C SER A 80 -9.57 -9.79 -6.94
N LEU A 81 -10.47 -10.04 -7.88
CA LEU A 81 -10.75 -11.40 -8.37
C LEU A 81 -9.54 -12.02 -9.08
N LEU A 82 -8.84 -11.24 -9.91
CA LEU A 82 -7.63 -11.69 -10.60
C LEU A 82 -6.51 -12.05 -9.61
N TYR A 83 -6.30 -11.21 -8.60
CA TYR A 83 -5.22 -11.37 -7.62
C TYR A 83 -5.55 -12.36 -6.50
N ALA A 84 -6.78 -12.83 -6.39
CA ALA A 84 -7.14 -13.97 -5.57
C ALA A 84 -6.62 -15.30 -6.16
N LEU A 85 -6.50 -15.38 -7.50
CA LEU A 85 -6.11 -16.62 -8.19
C LEU A 85 -4.74 -17.16 -7.79
N PRO A 86 -3.67 -16.37 -7.61
CA PRO A 86 -2.38 -16.87 -7.15
C PRO A 86 -2.46 -17.66 -5.84
N TYR A 87 -3.22 -17.20 -4.87
CA TYR A 87 -3.39 -17.87 -3.57
C TYR A 87 -4.22 -19.14 -3.69
N TRP A 88 -5.28 -19.12 -4.51
CA TRP A 88 -6.14 -20.27 -4.73
C TRP A 88 -5.43 -21.36 -5.57
N VAL A 89 -4.83 -20.97 -6.70
CA VAL A 89 -4.16 -21.92 -7.62
C VAL A 89 -2.94 -22.56 -6.98
N SER A 90 -2.27 -21.87 -6.05
CA SER A 90 -1.18 -22.46 -5.26
C SER A 90 -1.66 -23.48 -4.22
N GLY A 91 -2.97 -23.56 -3.97
CA GLY A 91 -3.53 -24.39 -2.90
C GLY A 91 -3.25 -23.88 -1.49
N SER A 92 -2.73 -22.66 -1.34
CA SER A 92 -2.37 -22.08 -0.04
C SER A 92 -3.60 -21.64 0.75
N LEU A 93 -4.64 -21.18 0.06
CA LEU A 93 -5.88 -20.68 0.67
C LEU A 93 -7.11 -21.22 -0.05
N SER A 94 -8.26 -21.25 0.66
CA SER A 94 -9.56 -21.51 0.05
C SER A 94 -9.93 -20.39 -0.93
N PRO A 95 -10.91 -20.59 -1.85
CA PRO A 95 -11.30 -19.52 -2.78
C PRO A 95 -11.78 -18.24 -2.09
N LEU A 96 -12.51 -18.36 -0.97
CA LEU A 96 -13.00 -17.23 -0.20
C LEU A 96 -11.87 -16.52 0.53
N ASP A 97 -10.99 -17.27 1.21
CA ASP A 97 -9.83 -16.74 1.90
C ASP A 97 -8.87 -16.05 0.91
N SER A 98 -8.69 -16.62 -0.28
CA SER A 98 -7.89 -16.00 -1.36
C SER A 98 -8.45 -14.65 -1.78
N LEU A 99 -9.76 -14.51 -1.84
CA LEU A 99 -10.42 -13.24 -2.15
C LEU A 99 -10.22 -12.22 -1.02
N VAL A 100 -10.37 -12.64 0.25
CA VAL A 100 -10.13 -11.79 1.42
C VAL A 100 -8.69 -11.29 1.44
N GLU A 101 -7.72 -12.18 1.27
CA GLU A 101 -6.28 -11.83 1.23
C GLU A 101 -5.95 -10.86 0.09
N SER A 102 -6.55 -11.08 -1.10
CA SER A 102 -6.39 -10.20 -2.27
C SER A 102 -6.98 -8.81 -2.04
N ILE A 103 -8.20 -8.73 -1.50
CA ILE A 103 -8.85 -7.45 -1.18
C ILE A 103 -8.03 -6.72 -0.12
N SER A 104 -7.65 -7.41 0.97
CA SER A 104 -6.83 -6.85 2.04
C SER A 104 -5.51 -6.30 1.49
N GLY A 105 -4.85 -7.05 0.61
CA GLY A 105 -3.61 -6.61 -0.04
C GLY A 105 -3.80 -5.34 -0.88
N LEU A 106 -4.79 -5.32 -1.76
CA LEU A 106 -5.03 -4.19 -2.66
C LEU A 106 -5.54 -2.94 -1.95
N THR A 107 -6.37 -3.10 -0.92
CA THR A 107 -6.91 -1.95 -0.17
C THR A 107 -5.96 -1.40 0.89
N GLY A 108 -4.84 -2.11 1.17
CA GLY A 108 -3.93 -1.75 2.24
C GLY A 108 -4.49 -2.00 3.64
N THR A 109 -5.50 -2.87 3.77
CA THR A 109 -6.10 -3.20 5.07
C THR A 109 -5.14 -3.97 5.97
N GLY A 110 -4.28 -4.83 5.39
CA GLY A 110 -3.27 -5.58 6.13
C GLY A 110 -3.78 -6.77 6.94
N ALA A 111 -5.08 -7.04 6.94
CA ALA A 111 -5.62 -8.25 7.55
C ALA A 111 -5.23 -9.49 6.75
N THR A 112 -4.77 -10.54 7.41
CA THR A 112 -4.36 -11.79 6.75
C THR A 112 -5.13 -12.98 7.27
N VAL A 113 -5.43 -13.91 6.36
CA VAL A 113 -6.06 -15.20 6.67
C VAL A 113 -5.04 -16.36 6.64
N PHE A 114 -3.77 -16.08 6.38
CA PHE A 114 -2.72 -17.11 6.48
C PHE A 114 -2.47 -17.45 7.95
N PRO A 115 -2.62 -18.73 8.35
CA PRO A 115 -2.35 -19.15 9.73
C PRO A 115 -0.86 -19.19 10.05
N ASP A 116 0.00 -19.44 9.05
CA ASP A 116 1.44 -19.57 9.21
C ASP A 116 2.17 -19.11 7.94
N LEU A 117 2.82 -17.96 8.03
CA LEU A 117 3.58 -17.36 6.92
C LEU A 117 4.91 -18.08 6.64
N THR A 118 5.44 -18.86 7.59
CA THR A 118 6.71 -19.56 7.40
C THR A 118 6.63 -20.67 6.36
N ARG A 119 5.43 -21.15 6.06
CA ARG A 119 5.16 -22.20 5.06
C ARG A 119 4.78 -21.65 3.68
N VAL A 120 4.62 -20.33 3.58
CA VAL A 120 4.22 -19.69 2.33
C VAL A 120 5.45 -19.47 1.45
N PRO A 121 5.41 -19.87 0.14
CA PRO A 121 6.51 -19.61 -0.78
C PRO A 121 6.87 -18.12 -0.83
N ALA A 122 8.17 -17.82 -0.94
CA ALA A 122 8.63 -16.44 -0.92
C ALA A 122 8.08 -15.62 -2.09
N SER A 123 7.81 -16.22 -3.23
CA SER A 123 7.12 -15.58 -4.37
C SER A 123 5.68 -15.15 -4.05
N LEU A 124 4.94 -15.90 -3.21
CA LEU A 124 3.62 -15.50 -2.73
C LEU A 124 3.70 -14.42 -1.65
N LEU A 125 4.69 -14.49 -0.74
CA LEU A 125 4.95 -13.42 0.24
C LEU A 125 5.30 -12.10 -0.47
N PHE A 126 6.14 -12.18 -1.50
CA PHE A 126 6.46 -11.03 -2.33
C PHE A 126 5.23 -10.49 -3.06
N PHE A 127 4.40 -11.37 -3.62
CA PHE A 127 3.15 -10.98 -4.27
C PHE A 127 2.21 -10.25 -3.30
N ARG A 128 2.07 -10.71 -2.05
CA ARG A 128 1.28 -10.04 -1.00
C ARG A 128 1.73 -8.58 -0.81
N SER A 129 3.01 -8.37 -0.60
CA SER A 129 3.56 -7.02 -0.40
C SER A 129 3.49 -6.15 -1.67
N LEU A 130 3.64 -6.78 -2.85
CA LEU A 130 3.45 -6.10 -4.13
C LEU A 130 2.01 -5.61 -4.31
N THR A 131 1.00 -6.38 -3.85
CA THR A 131 -0.40 -5.92 -3.91
C THR A 131 -0.62 -4.68 -3.05
N HIS A 132 -0.02 -4.57 -1.86
CA HIS A 132 0.00 -3.33 -1.07
C HIS A 132 0.60 -2.17 -1.86
N TRP A 133 1.78 -2.38 -2.44
CA TRP A 133 2.49 -1.33 -3.18
C TRP A 133 1.72 -0.84 -4.39
N LEU A 134 1.05 -1.75 -5.13
CA LEU A 134 0.19 -1.41 -6.26
C LEU A 134 -1.11 -0.72 -5.81
N GLY A 135 -1.66 -1.12 -4.66
CA GLY A 135 -2.87 -0.54 -4.09
C GLY A 135 -2.66 0.84 -3.48
N GLY A 136 -1.50 1.07 -2.83
CA GLY A 136 -1.22 2.27 -2.02
C GLY A 136 -1.25 3.60 -2.77
N LEU A 137 -0.95 3.62 -4.06
CA LEU A 137 -1.16 4.82 -4.90
C LEU A 137 -2.54 4.87 -5.56
N GLY A 138 -3.36 3.89 -5.28
CA GLY A 138 -4.58 3.67 -6.05
C GLY A 138 -4.29 3.18 -7.47
N ILE A 139 -4.95 2.13 -7.85
CA ILE A 139 -4.85 1.52 -9.18
C ILE A 139 -4.91 2.59 -10.30
N ILE A 140 -5.67 3.66 -10.08
CA ILE A 140 -5.92 4.71 -11.09
C ILE A 140 -4.75 5.66 -11.25
N VAL A 141 -4.07 6.06 -10.17
CA VAL A 141 -2.88 6.92 -10.27
C VAL A 141 -1.78 6.18 -11.02
N PHE A 142 -1.59 4.89 -10.73
CA PHE A 142 -0.66 4.04 -11.44
C PHE A 142 -0.98 3.96 -12.95
N PHE A 143 -2.26 3.76 -13.30
CA PHE A 143 -2.67 3.70 -14.70
C PHE A 143 -2.59 5.04 -15.42
N VAL A 144 -2.93 6.15 -14.75
CA VAL A 144 -2.79 7.49 -15.34
C VAL A 144 -1.32 7.82 -15.61
N ALA A 145 -0.42 7.42 -14.72
CA ALA A 145 1.01 7.62 -14.90
C ALA A 145 1.59 6.81 -16.07
N LEU A 146 1.13 5.56 -16.25
CA LEU A 146 1.62 4.68 -17.30
C LEU A 146 1.01 4.94 -18.68
N PHE A 147 -0.25 5.43 -18.75
CA PHE A 147 -0.95 5.60 -20.03
C PHE A 147 -1.03 7.06 -20.47
N PRO A 148 -0.20 7.45 -21.44
CA PRO A 148 -0.02 8.86 -21.87
C PRO A 148 -1.22 9.55 -22.50
N GLN A 149 -2.23 8.82 -22.96
CA GLN A 149 -3.30 9.35 -23.81
C GLN A 149 -4.68 9.41 -23.14
N ALA A 150 -4.75 9.27 -21.82
CA ALA A 150 -6.00 9.47 -21.12
C ALA A 150 -6.40 10.95 -21.15
N GLY A 151 -7.43 11.27 -21.91
CA GLY A 151 -7.93 12.63 -22.10
C GLY A 151 -8.58 13.22 -20.84
N ARG A 152 -9.25 14.39 -20.99
CA ARG A 152 -9.89 15.17 -19.90
C ARG A 152 -10.77 14.40 -18.92
N GLY A 153 -11.21 13.18 -19.27
CA GLY A 153 -12.02 12.32 -18.41
C GLY A 153 -11.28 11.67 -17.24
N THR A 154 -9.97 11.46 -17.37
CA THR A 154 -9.13 10.84 -16.33
C THR A 154 -8.95 11.75 -15.11
N VAL A 155 -9.14 13.05 -15.28
CA VAL A 155 -9.16 14.08 -14.22
C VAL A 155 -10.19 13.75 -13.14
N ARG A 156 -11.39 13.38 -13.54
CA ARG A 156 -12.51 13.12 -12.63
C ARG A 156 -12.37 11.78 -11.91
N MET A 157 -11.66 10.85 -12.50
CA MET A 157 -11.33 9.57 -11.89
C MET A 157 -10.37 9.71 -10.71
N MET A 158 -9.33 10.57 -10.84
CA MET A 158 -8.42 10.88 -9.72
C MET A 158 -9.12 11.60 -8.56
N GLN A 159 -10.15 12.40 -8.85
CA GLN A 159 -10.92 13.09 -7.82
C GLN A 159 -11.79 12.15 -6.98
N THR A 160 -12.15 10.98 -7.50
CA THR A 160 -12.93 9.96 -6.75
C THR A 160 -12.06 9.02 -5.92
N GLU A 161 -10.75 8.91 -6.20
CA GLU A 161 -9.82 8.06 -5.45
C GLU A 161 -8.85 8.83 -4.55
N SER A 162 -8.69 10.13 -4.74
CA SER A 162 -7.83 10.93 -3.87
C SER A 162 -8.53 11.11 -2.52
N THR A 163 -8.10 10.36 -1.54
CA THR A 163 -8.48 10.51 -0.13
C THR A 163 -7.74 11.71 0.45
N GLY A 164 -8.36 12.90 0.38
CA GLY A 164 -7.81 14.11 1.01
C GLY A 164 -8.48 15.39 0.51
N PRO A 165 -8.56 16.46 1.33
CA PRO A 165 -9.14 17.74 0.95
C PRO A 165 -8.22 18.52 0.00
N THR A 166 -8.13 18.12 -1.27
CA THR A 166 -7.40 18.88 -2.27
C THR A 166 -8.30 19.87 -2.96
N SER A 167 -8.46 21.04 -2.39
CA SER A 167 -8.95 22.24 -3.07
C SER A 167 -7.79 22.98 -3.73
N SER A 168 -7.23 22.49 -4.81
CA SER A 168 -6.32 23.29 -5.62
C SER A 168 -6.89 23.53 -7.01
N LYS A 169 -7.36 24.74 -7.19
CA LYS A 169 -7.67 25.39 -8.45
C LYS A 169 -6.41 25.44 -9.31
N ALA A 170 -6.32 24.66 -10.37
CA ALA A 170 -5.40 24.73 -11.48
C ALA A 170 -4.55 23.48 -11.72
N LEU A 171 -5.10 22.56 -12.51
CA LEU A 171 -4.26 21.51 -13.09
C LEU A 171 -4.45 21.42 -14.59
N PRO A 172 -3.58 22.07 -15.38
CA PRO A 172 -3.46 21.75 -16.78
C PRO A 172 -2.83 20.37 -17.03
N ARG A 173 -2.30 19.68 -15.97
CA ARG A 173 -1.39 18.55 -16.19
C ARG A 173 -1.50 17.43 -15.14
N ILE A 174 -2.68 16.82 -15.02
CA ILE A 174 -2.92 15.68 -14.11
C ILE A 174 -1.91 14.55 -14.28
N ARG A 175 -1.53 14.27 -15.53
CA ARG A 175 -0.51 13.27 -15.84
C ARG A 175 0.85 13.61 -15.23
N GLU A 176 1.25 14.88 -15.26
CA GLU A 176 2.51 15.31 -14.62
C GLU A 176 2.43 15.17 -13.11
N THR A 177 1.28 15.49 -12.52
CA THR A 177 1.06 15.29 -11.09
C THR A 177 1.10 13.81 -10.71
N ALA A 178 0.40 12.95 -11.45
CA ALA A 178 0.42 11.52 -11.22
C ALA A 178 1.84 10.92 -11.36
N ARG A 179 2.59 11.36 -12.37
CA ARG A 179 3.99 10.96 -12.54
C ARG A 179 4.88 11.46 -11.41
N ALA A 180 4.68 12.69 -10.95
CA ALA A 180 5.43 13.24 -9.83
C ALA A 180 5.12 12.49 -8.53
N LEU A 181 3.85 12.18 -8.25
CA LEU A 181 3.43 11.37 -7.10
C LEU A 181 4.06 9.97 -7.17
N PHE A 182 3.98 9.30 -8.33
CA PHE A 182 4.60 8.00 -8.52
C PHE A 182 6.13 8.04 -8.34
N ALA A 183 6.79 9.09 -8.84
CA ALA A 183 8.22 9.25 -8.67
C ALA A 183 8.61 9.40 -7.20
N VAL A 184 7.89 10.24 -6.44
CA VAL A 184 8.10 10.38 -4.98
C VAL A 184 7.87 9.06 -4.26
N TYR A 185 6.79 8.35 -4.60
CA TYR A 185 6.48 7.04 -4.03
C TYR A 185 7.58 6.00 -4.30
N ALA A 186 8.06 5.93 -5.54
CA ALA A 186 9.15 5.03 -5.93
C ALA A 186 10.48 5.40 -5.24
N VAL A 187 10.80 6.69 -5.12
CA VAL A 187 11.98 7.16 -4.39
C VAL A 187 11.88 6.79 -2.92
N PHE A 188 10.76 7.04 -2.26
CA PHE A 188 10.58 6.66 -0.85
C PHE A 188 10.65 5.16 -0.66
N THR A 189 10.06 4.36 -1.55
CA THR A 189 10.20 2.91 -1.53
C THR A 189 11.66 2.48 -1.65
N SER A 190 12.41 3.07 -2.56
CA SER A 190 13.82 2.74 -2.77
C SER A 190 14.69 3.12 -1.56
N VAL A 191 14.48 4.30 -0.98
CA VAL A 191 15.19 4.75 0.21
C VAL A 191 14.83 3.88 1.42
N CYS A 192 13.55 3.55 1.59
CA CYS A 192 13.07 2.64 2.63
C CYS A 192 13.72 1.25 2.50
N PHE A 193 13.70 0.67 1.32
CA PHE A 193 14.35 -0.60 1.01
C PHE A 193 15.85 -0.59 1.36
N LEU A 194 16.59 0.42 0.91
CA LEU A 194 18.02 0.55 1.23
C LEU A 194 18.26 0.71 2.73
N SER A 195 17.41 1.47 3.42
CA SER A 195 17.51 1.63 4.88
C SER A 195 17.31 0.30 5.61
N TYR A 196 16.39 -0.54 5.15
CA TYR A 196 16.15 -1.86 5.74
C TYR A 196 17.29 -2.84 5.47
N LEU A 197 17.92 -2.78 4.29
CA LEU A 197 19.15 -3.52 4.02
C LEU A 197 20.28 -3.11 4.97
N LEU A 198 20.44 -1.81 5.23
CA LEU A 198 21.44 -1.30 6.17
C LEU A 198 21.16 -1.72 7.63
N CYS A 199 19.89 -1.98 7.98
CA CYS A 199 19.50 -2.58 9.25
C CYS A 199 19.74 -4.10 9.30
N GLY A 200 20.18 -4.73 8.20
CA GLY A 200 20.54 -6.15 8.17
C GLY A 200 19.44 -7.10 7.74
N LEU A 201 18.31 -6.60 7.20
CA LEU A 201 17.28 -7.46 6.61
C LEU A 201 17.80 -8.14 5.34
N SER A 202 17.33 -9.36 5.07
CA SER A 202 17.54 -10.00 3.78
C SER A 202 16.94 -9.15 2.64
N PRO A 203 17.48 -9.17 1.42
CA PRO A 203 16.94 -8.36 0.32
C PRO A 203 15.45 -8.60 0.07
N LEU A 204 14.98 -9.83 0.24
CA LEU A 204 13.57 -10.16 0.06
C LEU A 204 12.72 -9.59 1.20
N ASP A 205 13.12 -9.76 2.47
CA ASP A 205 12.41 -9.19 3.61
C ASP A 205 12.40 -7.66 3.55
N ALA A 206 13.54 -7.03 3.22
CA ALA A 206 13.66 -5.59 3.06
C ALA A 206 12.70 -5.05 2.00
N LEU A 207 12.60 -5.72 0.84
CA LEU A 207 11.71 -5.30 -0.24
C LEU A 207 10.23 -5.47 0.14
N ASN A 208 9.86 -6.60 0.74
CA ASN A 208 8.51 -6.87 1.21
C ASN A 208 8.05 -5.82 2.23
N HIS A 209 8.87 -5.56 3.26
CA HIS A 209 8.53 -4.58 4.28
C HIS A 209 8.55 -3.16 3.73
N ALA A 210 9.45 -2.80 2.80
CA ALA A 210 9.44 -1.48 2.16
C ALA A 210 8.16 -1.23 1.36
N PHE A 211 7.70 -2.22 0.59
CA PHE A 211 6.43 -2.15 -0.13
C PHE A 211 5.25 -1.94 0.83
N SER A 212 5.22 -2.72 1.90
CA SER A 212 4.15 -2.67 2.90
C SER A 212 4.17 -1.38 3.73
N THR A 213 5.36 -0.87 4.09
CA THR A 213 5.53 0.37 4.86
C THR A 213 5.10 1.59 4.06
N ILE A 214 5.60 1.73 2.82
CA ILE A 214 5.30 2.91 2.01
C ILE A 214 3.86 2.93 1.52
N ALA A 215 3.26 1.76 1.35
CA ALA A 215 1.83 1.62 1.07
C ALA A 215 0.94 1.72 2.32
N THR A 216 1.53 1.82 3.52
CA THR A 216 0.81 1.78 4.81
C THR A 216 -0.10 0.56 4.97
N GLY A 217 0.38 -0.63 4.52
CA GLY A 217 -0.48 -1.82 4.41
C GLY A 217 -0.26 -2.89 5.49
N GLY A 218 0.92 -2.97 6.12
CA GLY A 218 1.19 -3.81 7.28
C GLY A 218 1.45 -5.30 7.05
N PHE A 219 1.43 -5.80 5.81
CA PHE A 219 1.82 -7.18 5.57
C PHE A 219 3.31 -7.39 5.89
N SER A 220 3.59 -8.43 6.65
CA SER A 220 4.93 -8.90 6.97
C SER A 220 5.20 -10.27 6.35
N THR A 221 6.46 -10.65 6.27
CA THR A 221 6.92 -12.00 5.93
C THR A 221 7.00 -12.92 7.15
N ARG A 222 6.73 -12.39 8.36
CA ARG A 222 6.80 -13.09 9.64
C ARG A 222 5.48 -13.00 10.39
N ASN A 223 5.14 -14.08 11.13
CA ASN A 223 3.90 -14.12 11.91
C ASN A 223 3.89 -13.07 13.02
N GLU A 224 5.03 -12.87 13.69
CA GLU A 224 5.21 -11.88 14.75
C GLU A 224 5.43 -10.46 14.21
N SER A 225 5.25 -10.24 12.90
CA SER A 225 5.51 -8.94 12.26
C SER A 225 6.93 -8.44 12.52
N ILE A 226 7.10 -7.17 12.91
CA ILE A 226 8.42 -6.57 13.16
C ILE A 226 9.03 -7.05 14.48
N ALA A 227 8.22 -7.50 15.43
CA ALA A 227 8.69 -8.08 16.69
C ALA A 227 9.67 -9.24 16.47
N TYR A 228 9.52 -10.00 15.38
CA TYR A 228 10.42 -11.11 15.01
C TYR A 228 11.91 -10.72 14.96
N TYR A 229 12.22 -9.50 14.54
CA TYR A 229 13.61 -9.09 14.29
C TYR A 229 14.35 -8.66 15.56
N HIS A 230 13.64 -8.32 16.64
CA HIS A 230 14.22 -7.89 17.93
C HIS A 230 15.30 -6.79 17.78
N ASP A 231 15.17 -5.91 16.80
CA ASP A 231 16.14 -4.82 16.54
C ASP A 231 15.49 -3.45 16.70
N ALA A 232 15.87 -2.74 17.76
CA ALA A 232 15.40 -1.40 18.07
C ALA A 232 15.70 -0.37 16.97
N ARG A 233 16.80 -0.54 16.22
CA ARG A 233 17.16 0.37 15.12
C ARG A 233 16.18 0.19 13.95
N LEU A 234 15.89 -1.06 13.61
CA LEU A 234 14.92 -1.39 12.57
C LEU A 234 13.54 -0.84 12.92
N GLU A 235 13.07 -1.04 14.16
CA GLU A 235 11.79 -0.50 14.63
C GLU A 235 11.71 1.01 14.44
N MET A 236 12.75 1.76 14.85
CA MET A 236 12.78 3.22 14.71
C MET A 236 12.80 3.68 13.25
N VAL A 237 13.53 2.97 12.39
CA VAL A 237 13.57 3.26 10.95
C VAL A 237 12.21 2.99 10.31
N ILE A 238 11.55 1.88 10.67
CA ILE A 238 10.19 1.57 10.19
C ILE A 238 9.20 2.64 10.65
N ALA A 239 9.22 3.01 11.95
CA ALA A 239 8.34 4.05 12.50
C ALA A 239 8.51 5.39 11.76
N PHE A 240 9.73 5.77 11.45
CA PHE A 240 10.03 6.97 10.67
C PHE A 240 9.39 6.92 9.27
N PHE A 241 9.53 5.79 8.55
CA PHE A 241 8.92 5.65 7.23
C PHE A 241 7.39 5.55 7.29
N MET A 242 6.80 4.94 8.32
CA MET A 242 5.35 4.93 8.54
C MET A 242 4.80 6.36 8.68
N ILE A 243 5.47 7.22 9.46
CA ILE A 243 5.10 8.62 9.62
C ILE A 243 5.19 9.39 8.29
N ILE A 244 6.26 9.20 7.53
CA ILE A 244 6.43 9.85 6.22
C ILE A 244 5.36 9.37 5.23
N SER A 245 5.05 8.08 5.22
CA SER A 245 4.12 7.48 4.27
C SER A 245 2.66 7.87 4.54
N SER A 246 2.31 8.21 5.77
CA SER A 246 0.95 8.65 6.13
C SER A 246 0.67 10.10 5.74
N ALA A 247 1.70 10.90 5.45
CA ALA A 247 1.50 12.27 4.97
C ALA A 247 0.99 12.30 3.52
N ASN A 248 0.26 13.36 3.18
CA ASN A 248 -0.17 13.57 1.80
C ASN A 248 1.03 13.69 0.85
N PHE A 249 1.17 12.73 -0.07
CA PHE A 249 2.29 12.71 -1.03
C PHE A 249 2.40 13.98 -1.87
N GLY A 250 1.33 14.75 -2.03
CA GLY A 250 1.33 16.04 -2.71
C GLY A 250 2.26 17.05 -2.05
N ILE A 251 2.42 17.01 -0.72
CA ILE A 251 3.31 17.93 0.00
C ILE A 251 4.78 17.70 -0.36
N TYR A 252 5.18 16.45 -0.62
CA TYR A 252 6.55 16.13 -1.05
C TYR A 252 6.84 16.59 -2.47
N VAL A 253 5.84 16.51 -3.36
CA VAL A 253 5.94 17.08 -4.72
C VAL A 253 6.07 18.61 -4.65
N GLU A 254 5.36 19.26 -3.74
CA GLU A 254 5.47 20.69 -3.52
C GLU A 254 6.81 21.07 -2.87
N ALA A 255 7.27 20.30 -1.89
CA ALA A 255 8.57 20.47 -1.25
C ALA A 255 9.73 20.34 -2.23
N TRP A 256 9.62 19.44 -3.20
CA TRP A 256 10.60 19.32 -4.30
C TRP A 256 10.73 20.61 -5.12
N LYS A 257 9.61 21.31 -5.31
CA LYS A 257 9.57 22.55 -6.14
C LYS A 257 9.89 23.81 -5.33
N ARG A 258 9.48 23.88 -4.06
CA ARG A 258 9.50 25.10 -3.23
C ARG A 258 10.40 25.02 -2.01
N GLY A 259 11.04 23.85 -1.80
CA GLY A 259 11.92 23.60 -0.65
C GLY A 259 11.21 22.93 0.53
N VAL A 260 12.00 22.26 1.36
CA VAL A 260 11.55 21.38 2.47
C VAL A 260 10.72 22.14 3.54
N SER A 261 10.87 23.47 3.62
CA SER A 261 10.12 24.30 4.58
C SER A 261 8.60 24.20 4.42
N VAL A 262 8.09 23.80 3.26
CA VAL A 262 6.67 23.60 2.99
C VAL A 262 6.10 22.50 3.89
N ILE A 263 6.85 21.40 4.10
CA ILE A 263 6.42 20.27 4.94
C ILE A 263 6.16 20.75 6.38
N TRP A 264 7.06 21.56 6.93
CA TRP A 264 6.95 22.06 8.29
C TRP A 264 5.89 23.17 8.47
N LYS A 265 5.43 23.80 7.38
CA LYS A 265 4.35 24.80 7.38
C LYS A 265 2.98 24.17 7.19
N ASP A 266 2.92 22.91 6.76
CA ASP A 266 1.67 22.20 6.53
C ASP A 266 0.98 21.90 7.87
N THR A 267 -0.26 22.36 7.99
CA THR A 267 -1.04 22.23 9.22
C THR A 267 -1.47 20.79 9.48
N GLU A 268 -1.80 20.05 8.41
CA GLU A 268 -2.22 18.65 8.50
C GLU A 268 -1.08 17.79 9.04
N PHE A 269 0.11 17.89 8.44
CA PHE A 269 1.28 17.15 8.88
C PHE A 269 1.71 17.49 10.31
N ARG A 270 1.68 18.78 10.68
CA ARG A 270 2.01 19.20 12.06
C ARG A 270 1.01 18.67 13.08
N THR A 271 -0.29 18.71 12.76
CA THR A 271 -1.33 18.17 13.63
C THR A 271 -1.15 16.67 13.82
N TYR A 272 -0.90 15.94 12.72
CA TYR A 272 -0.62 14.51 12.76
C TYR A 272 0.57 14.19 13.68
N LEU A 273 1.71 14.86 13.50
CA LEU A 273 2.89 14.68 14.36
C LEU A 273 2.60 14.99 15.83
N SER A 274 1.78 16.01 16.10
CA SER A 274 1.38 16.36 17.46
C SER A 274 0.53 15.27 18.11
N ILE A 275 -0.40 14.67 17.36
CA ILE A 275 -1.23 13.56 17.84
C ILE A 275 -0.34 12.34 18.16
N VAL A 276 0.56 11.95 17.26
CA VAL A 276 1.49 10.84 17.48
C VAL A 276 2.36 11.11 18.71
N ALA A 277 2.91 12.31 18.85
CA ALA A 277 3.76 12.67 19.99
C ALA A 277 2.99 12.65 21.32
N ILE A 278 1.79 13.22 21.38
CA ILE A 278 0.96 13.22 22.58
C ILE A 278 0.57 11.80 22.97
N ALA A 279 0.10 10.99 22.02
CA ALA A 279 -0.25 9.58 22.26
C ALA A 279 0.95 8.78 22.78
N THR A 280 2.12 8.95 22.16
CA THR A 280 3.37 8.32 22.61
C THR A 280 3.70 8.68 24.05
N ILE A 281 3.67 9.96 24.40
CA ILE A 281 3.98 10.44 25.77
C ILE A 281 2.99 9.83 26.78
N LEU A 282 1.70 9.90 26.50
CA LEU A 282 0.66 9.40 27.41
C LEU A 282 0.76 7.88 27.62
N MET A 283 0.98 7.10 26.54
CA MET A 283 1.17 5.66 26.65
C MET A 283 2.47 5.32 27.37
N THR A 284 3.58 6.03 27.09
CA THR A 284 4.85 5.82 27.80
C THR A 284 4.70 6.04 29.30
N LEU A 285 4.05 7.15 29.71
CA LEU A 285 3.80 7.42 31.11
C LEU A 285 2.96 6.33 31.77
N SER A 286 1.93 5.87 31.10
CA SER A 286 1.10 4.77 31.60
C SER A 286 1.89 3.47 31.79
N LEU A 287 2.71 3.08 30.80
CA LEU A 287 3.57 1.87 30.88
C LEU A 287 4.60 1.95 32.00
N VAL A 288 5.22 3.12 32.21
CA VAL A 288 6.20 3.31 33.28
C VAL A 288 5.53 3.31 34.65
N LEU A 289 4.43 4.06 34.82
CA LEU A 289 3.78 4.25 36.13
C LEU A 289 2.94 3.04 36.56
N GLN A 290 2.28 2.37 35.64
CA GLN A 290 1.38 1.24 35.93
C GLN A 290 2.01 -0.11 35.61
N GLY A 291 2.83 -0.19 34.55
CA GLY A 291 3.43 -1.42 34.06
C GLY A 291 4.83 -1.68 34.62
N GLY A 292 5.45 -0.72 35.32
CA GLY A 292 6.83 -0.88 35.83
C GLY A 292 7.91 -0.99 34.74
N ALA A 293 7.57 -0.63 33.49
CA ALA A 293 8.51 -0.69 32.36
C ALA A 293 9.60 0.39 32.48
N SER A 294 10.80 0.09 31.99
CA SER A 294 11.86 1.10 31.89
C SER A 294 11.52 2.13 30.79
N LEU A 295 11.91 3.40 31.03
CA LEU A 295 11.48 4.54 30.20
C LEU A 295 11.85 4.39 28.72
N LEU A 296 13.08 4.00 28.38
CA LEU A 296 13.53 3.96 26.99
C LEU A 296 12.85 2.86 26.15
N PRO A 297 12.74 1.60 26.63
CA PRO A 297 11.95 0.60 25.92
C PRO A 297 10.47 0.99 25.79
N ALA A 298 9.85 1.50 26.86
CA ALA A 298 8.47 1.95 26.83
C ALA A 298 8.25 3.06 25.78
N LEU A 299 9.14 4.05 25.72
CA LEU A 299 9.08 5.13 24.73
C LEU A 299 9.20 4.60 23.29
N ARG A 300 10.14 3.66 23.05
CA ARG A 300 10.34 3.06 21.73
C ARG A 300 9.10 2.30 21.27
N GLU A 301 8.59 1.41 22.12
CA GLU A 301 7.44 0.58 21.81
C GLU A 301 6.17 1.40 21.59
N THR A 302 5.91 2.38 22.45
CA THR A 302 4.72 3.25 22.32
C THR A 302 4.80 4.15 21.10
N PHE A 303 5.99 4.70 20.79
CA PHE A 303 6.20 5.49 19.58
C PHE A 303 5.98 4.66 18.32
N PHE A 304 6.52 3.42 18.28
CA PHE A 304 6.32 2.51 17.16
C PHE A 304 4.83 2.23 16.93
N HIS A 305 4.10 1.86 17.99
CA HIS A 305 2.68 1.52 17.86
C HIS A 305 1.81 2.76 17.60
N ALA A 306 2.13 3.93 18.18
CA ALA A 306 1.45 5.18 17.84
C ALA A 306 1.62 5.51 16.35
N ALA A 307 2.83 5.39 15.81
CA ALA A 307 3.10 5.59 14.39
C ALA A 307 2.39 4.54 13.53
N SER A 308 2.44 3.26 13.93
CA SER A 308 1.85 2.14 13.18
C SER A 308 0.33 2.25 13.05
N ILE A 309 -0.35 2.52 14.16
CA ILE A 309 -1.81 2.60 14.18
C ILE A 309 -2.29 3.89 13.50
N SER A 310 -1.72 5.05 13.86
CA SER A 310 -2.15 6.33 13.28
C SER A 310 -1.85 6.47 11.78
N SER A 311 -0.84 5.75 11.28
CA SER A 311 -0.57 5.67 9.84
C SER A 311 -1.41 4.62 9.12
N THR A 312 -2.26 3.88 9.84
CA THR A 312 -3.01 2.72 9.34
C THR A 312 -2.13 1.57 8.82
N THR A 313 -0.83 1.56 9.13
CA THR A 313 0.08 0.50 8.66
C THR A 313 -0.17 -0.83 9.37
N GLY A 314 -0.32 -0.83 10.70
CA GLY A 314 -0.66 -2.04 11.45
C GLY A 314 0.50 -2.99 11.75
N PHE A 315 1.77 -2.59 11.57
CA PHE A 315 2.90 -3.40 12.03
C PHE A 315 2.95 -3.50 13.56
N VAL A 316 3.40 -4.64 14.07
CA VAL A 316 3.51 -4.94 15.50
C VAL A 316 4.97 -5.17 15.87
N ALA A 317 5.45 -4.47 16.91
CA ALA A 317 6.80 -4.63 17.47
C ALA A 317 6.79 -5.15 18.90
N ALA A 318 5.67 -5.10 19.61
CA ALA A 318 5.48 -5.63 20.96
C ALA A 318 4.03 -6.10 21.14
N ASP A 319 3.82 -7.00 22.10
CA ASP A 319 2.50 -7.50 22.47
C ASP A 319 1.73 -6.45 23.29
N PHE A 320 1.02 -5.56 22.56
CA PHE A 320 0.25 -4.48 23.19
C PHE A 320 -1.04 -4.97 23.88
N ASP A 321 -1.44 -6.24 23.71
CA ASP A 321 -2.58 -6.80 24.43
C ASP A 321 -2.30 -6.91 25.95
N ARG A 322 -1.01 -6.97 26.32
CA ARG A 322 -0.55 -6.96 27.72
C ARG A 322 -0.39 -5.56 28.32
N TRP A 323 -0.60 -4.51 27.53
CA TRP A 323 -0.46 -3.15 28.01
C TRP A 323 -1.67 -2.75 28.89
N PRO A 324 -1.50 -1.74 29.77
CA PRO A 324 -2.62 -1.19 30.53
C PRO A 324 -3.80 -0.79 29.62
N ASP A 325 -5.02 -0.93 30.14
CA ASP A 325 -6.26 -0.63 29.40
C ASP A 325 -6.27 0.77 28.81
N PHE A 326 -5.69 1.73 29.52
CA PHE A 326 -5.54 3.10 29.02
C PHE A 326 -4.74 3.16 27.72
N CYS A 327 -3.64 2.40 27.59
CA CYS A 327 -2.85 2.35 26.37
C CYS A 327 -3.63 1.73 25.21
N ARG A 328 -4.33 0.61 25.48
CA ARG A 328 -5.18 -0.06 24.48
C ARG A 328 -6.32 0.85 24.00
N PHE A 329 -6.94 1.60 24.92
CA PHE A 329 -7.96 2.60 24.58
C PHE A 329 -7.40 3.72 23.71
N LEU A 330 -6.19 4.24 24.01
CA LEU A 330 -5.55 5.24 23.16
C LEU A 330 -5.21 4.71 21.77
N LEU A 331 -4.73 3.47 21.64
CA LEU A 331 -4.51 2.85 20.34
C LEU A 331 -5.82 2.76 19.54
N LEU A 332 -6.94 2.41 20.19
CA LEU A 332 -8.25 2.41 19.54
C LEU A 332 -8.69 3.79 19.05
N LEU A 333 -8.34 4.85 19.76
CA LEU A 333 -8.65 6.23 19.35
C LEU A 333 -7.77 6.72 18.19
N LEU A 334 -6.63 6.09 17.94
CA LEU A 334 -5.72 6.43 16.84
C LEU A 334 -6.12 5.78 15.50
N ILE A 335 -7.03 4.80 15.50
CA ILE A 335 -7.60 4.19 14.29
C ILE A 335 -8.53 5.19 13.61
#